data_06f99e9aeadb64905e4f4bbed052e08c
#
_entry.id   06f99e9aeadb64905e4f4bbed052e08c
#
_cell.length_a   1.000
_cell.length_b   1.000
_cell.length_c   1.000
_cell.angle_alpha   90.00
_cell.angle_beta   90.00
_cell.angle_gamma   90.00
#
_symmetry.space_group_name_H-M   'P 1'
#
loop_
_entity.id
_entity.type
_entity.pdbx_description
1 polymer ?
#
loop_
_entity_poly.entity_id
_entity_poly.type
_entity_poly.pdbx_seq_one_letter_code
_entity_poly.pdbx_strand_id
1 'polypeptide(L)'
;MLKNKKFMLVAVAASLSFTSLVACSSKTNTGSSTTTPASKAAATAAATAAGPKPELKSLQIWQKDDYNTYPVAKYLEQATGYKVQYDMLPQDKPQDKLNILIASGEPYDAITTAGSTDFKALYADYAKKGALTDLGPLIDKYGPNIKAAIAPSALEAAKIEGKLYAIPTTSLSFAGESLYIRQDWLDKVGMKAPTTLDELTAVLKAFKEKDPGGNGDKNIPLTVKGDAPIIPNIAGAFGLANFWNDVNGKLTPRVLDPAYKDYVTYVSDLFKQGLLDKEFAANKDATAKEKFSSGKAGMIMIHWADVPTINDALIKNIPTAKATYIPTLKGKDGKIGLSATQGFDRITYIPKASKHPEDAIKWMNAKLEKDTFRTMAIGEENKHYTLKDGAYTPILPIFTDERNQANNFLMGTDDKIYPTYWQARVRKDMRLFDAWNFMNTLQPANTKIPDPLGYAPYLTEFSKNFQPLNTMVNDFTTKLIFGAEPMTGIEAFQAKFKSSGGDASYKEVNDWYATAKK
;
A
#
# COMPACT_ATOMS: atom_id res chain seq x y z
N MET A 1 0.24 50.56 18.63
CA MET A 1 0.19 50.81 20.08
C MET A 1 0.87 49.65 20.77
N LEU A 2 2.06 49.93 21.31
CA LEU A 2 2.87 49.03 22.12
C LEU A 2 2.23 48.79 23.46
N LYS A 3 2.35 47.57 24.03
CA LYS A 3 2.54 47.41 25.49
C LYS A 3 3.35 46.14 25.76
N ASN A 4 4.58 46.39 26.18
CA ASN A 4 5.51 45.48 26.88
C ASN A 4 5.00 45.14 28.30
N LYS A 5 5.29 43.91 28.77
CA LYS A 5 5.56 43.60 30.21
C LYS A 5 6.41 42.30 30.22
N LYS A 6 7.63 42.47 30.47
CA LYS A 6 8.58 42.36 31.60
C LYS A 6 8.68 40.97 32.25
N PHE A 7 9.89 40.46 32.15
CA PHE A 7 10.57 39.40 32.90
C PHE A 7 10.31 39.37 34.41
N MET A 8 10.30 38.15 34.98
CA MET A 8 10.78 37.94 36.35
C MET A 8 11.51 36.58 36.44
N LEU A 9 12.84 36.68 36.62
CA LEU A 9 13.74 35.63 37.01
C LEU A 9 13.58 35.43 38.54
N VAL A 10 13.53 34.18 39.02
CA VAL A 10 13.89 33.83 40.39
C VAL A 10 14.78 32.60 40.36
N ALA A 11 16.02 32.79 40.75
CA ALA A 11 16.99 31.76 41.06
C ALA A 11 16.99 31.54 42.59
N VAL A 12 16.95 30.29 43.03
CA VAL A 12 17.45 29.93 44.39
C VAL A 12 18.26 28.63 44.30
N ALA A 13 19.44 28.74 44.87
CA ALA A 13 20.50 27.75 44.90
C ALA A 13 20.48 26.86 46.15
N ALA A 14 21.01 25.69 45.98
CA ALA A 14 21.89 24.89 46.88
C ALA A 14 21.36 24.41 48.23
N SER A 15 21.52 23.10 48.47
CA SER A 15 22.49 22.63 49.47
C SER A 15 22.62 21.09 49.45
N LEU A 16 23.86 20.66 49.44
CA LEU A 16 24.37 19.33 49.67
C LEU A 16 24.13 18.85 51.11
N SER A 17 23.99 17.53 51.32
CA SER A 17 24.56 16.87 52.48
C SER A 17 24.74 15.38 52.23
N PHE A 18 25.99 14.95 52.27
CA PHE A 18 26.52 13.59 52.39
C PHE A 18 26.24 13.02 53.79
N THR A 19 25.95 11.73 53.88
CA THR A 19 26.48 10.91 54.97
C THR A 19 26.49 9.43 54.59
N SER A 20 27.69 8.89 54.52
CA SER A 20 28.08 7.49 54.58
C SER A 20 28.00 6.97 56.02
N LEU A 21 27.70 5.70 56.22
CA LEU A 21 28.43 4.89 57.20
C LEU A 21 28.12 3.38 57.09
N VAL A 22 29.19 2.65 57.08
CA VAL A 22 29.48 1.23 57.16
C VAL A 22 29.17 0.66 58.55
N ALA A 23 28.74 -0.61 58.62
CA ALA A 23 29.26 -1.53 59.66
C ALA A 23 28.88 -2.99 59.38
N CYS A 24 29.90 -3.82 59.38
CA CYS A 24 29.93 -5.29 59.50
C CYS A 24 29.63 -5.77 60.93
N SER A 25 29.11 -7.01 61.08
CA SER A 25 29.62 -8.01 62.03
C SER A 25 28.68 -9.24 62.05
N SER A 26 29.09 -10.39 61.59
CA SER A 26 29.65 -11.62 62.11
C SER A 26 28.99 -12.24 63.38
N LYS A 27 28.60 -13.51 63.24
CA LYS A 27 28.98 -14.75 63.95
C LYS A 27 27.82 -15.70 64.16
N THR A 28 27.90 -16.88 63.55
CA THR A 28 28.18 -18.27 64.08
C THR A 28 27.10 -18.82 65.02
N ASN A 29 26.51 -19.98 64.79
CA ASN A 29 27.01 -21.32 64.80
C ASN A 29 25.89 -22.40 64.74
N THR A 30 26.24 -23.51 64.13
CA THR A 30 26.02 -24.95 64.43
C THR A 30 24.61 -25.51 64.35
N GLY A 31 24.45 -26.42 63.39
CA GLY A 31 24.57 -27.83 63.60
C GLY A 31 23.42 -28.63 63.01
N SER A 32 23.69 -29.51 62.19
CA SER A 32 23.35 -30.92 62.07
C SER A 32 22.70 -31.39 60.78
N SER A 33 23.42 -32.25 60.17
CA SER A 33 23.23 -33.10 59.00
C SER A 33 21.88 -33.82 58.90
N THR A 34 21.36 -33.92 57.70
CA THR A 34 20.86 -35.18 57.13
C THR A 34 20.93 -35.15 55.60
N THR A 35 21.36 -36.24 55.04
CA THR A 35 21.78 -36.56 53.68
C THR A 35 20.62 -36.77 52.70
N THR A 36 20.82 -36.27 51.46
CA THR A 36 20.65 -36.81 50.09
C THR A 36 19.21 -36.91 49.50
N PRO A 37 19.00 -36.84 48.17
CA PRO A 37 19.97 -36.89 47.07
C PRO A 37 19.88 -35.77 46.00
N ALA A 38 20.90 -35.74 45.17
CA ALA A 38 21.15 -34.84 44.07
C ALA A 38 20.05 -34.78 43.00
N SER A 39 19.53 -33.61 42.78
CA SER A 39 18.83 -33.23 41.53
C SER A 39 19.79 -32.41 40.68
N LYS A 40 20.03 -32.84 39.45
CA LYS A 40 20.81 -32.14 38.45
C LYS A 40 20.37 -30.68 38.32
N ALA A 41 21.15 -29.77 38.79
CA ALA A 41 20.98 -28.34 38.44
C ALA A 41 21.29 -28.17 36.95
N ALA A 42 20.28 -27.89 36.14
CA ALA A 42 20.46 -27.31 34.83
C ALA A 42 21.15 -25.95 35.06
N ALA A 43 22.31 -25.80 34.48
CA ALA A 43 23.02 -24.52 34.46
C ALA A 43 22.16 -23.50 33.72
N THR A 44 21.50 -22.66 34.47
CA THR A 44 20.86 -21.44 33.93
C THR A 44 22.04 -20.54 33.54
N ALA A 45 22.29 -20.44 32.23
CA ALA A 45 23.22 -19.45 31.71
C ALA A 45 22.74 -18.07 32.20
N ALA A 46 23.53 -17.43 33.01
CA ALA A 46 23.28 -16.05 33.44
C ALA A 46 23.17 -15.19 32.21
N ALA A 47 21.96 -14.72 31.90
CA ALA A 47 21.76 -13.66 30.96
C ALA A 47 22.53 -12.45 31.47
N THR A 48 23.63 -12.14 30.84
CA THR A 48 24.37 -10.88 31.04
C THR A 48 23.33 -9.77 30.88
N ALA A 49 23.10 -9.00 31.92
CA ALA A 49 22.20 -7.86 31.91
C ALA A 49 22.65 -6.93 30.77
N ALA A 50 21.89 -6.93 29.67
CA ALA A 50 22.11 -6.00 28.57
C ALA A 50 22.00 -4.58 29.14
N GLY A 51 22.99 -3.73 28.87
CA GLY A 51 22.95 -2.32 29.26
C GLY A 51 21.66 -1.63 28.72
N PRO A 52 21.38 -0.41 29.18
CA PRO A 52 20.18 0.30 28.73
C PRO A 52 20.17 0.42 27.20
N LYS A 53 19.05 0.08 26.58
CA LYS A 53 18.88 0.19 25.12
C LYS A 53 19.00 1.65 24.69
N PRO A 54 19.63 1.94 23.55
CA PRO A 54 19.70 3.32 23.05
C PRO A 54 18.31 3.82 22.65
N GLU A 55 18.10 5.12 22.71
CA GLU A 55 16.99 5.78 22.07
C GLU A 55 17.24 5.81 20.56
N LEU A 56 16.27 5.35 19.76
CA LEU A 56 16.36 5.28 18.31
C LEU A 56 15.64 6.47 17.66
N LYS A 57 16.12 6.88 16.49
CA LYS A 57 15.49 7.92 15.67
C LYS A 57 14.99 7.35 14.35
N SER A 58 13.69 7.48 14.09
CA SER A 58 13.05 6.90 12.90
C SER A 58 12.37 7.97 12.07
N LEU A 59 12.69 8.02 10.76
CA LEU A 59 12.00 8.87 9.78
C LEU A 59 10.91 8.05 9.08
N GLN A 60 9.68 8.56 9.11
CA GLN A 60 8.50 7.87 8.58
C GLN A 60 7.88 8.62 7.40
N ILE A 61 7.03 7.93 6.66
CA ILE A 61 6.13 8.58 5.70
C ILE A 61 5.19 9.56 6.43
N TRP A 62 4.65 10.53 5.70
CA TRP A 62 3.66 11.44 6.25
C TRP A 62 2.39 10.72 6.68
N GLN A 63 1.82 11.13 7.82
CA GLN A 63 0.47 10.82 8.26
C GLN A 63 -0.15 12.02 8.99
N LYS A 64 -1.47 11.98 9.18
CA LYS A 64 -2.21 13.08 9.83
C LYS A 64 -1.88 13.21 11.31
N ASP A 65 -1.78 12.09 12.02
CA ASP A 65 -1.57 12.03 13.45
C ASP A 65 -0.06 11.98 13.78
N ASP A 66 0.35 12.60 14.90
CA ASP A 66 1.73 12.53 15.34
C ASP A 66 2.09 11.10 15.79
N TYR A 67 3.13 10.53 15.19
CA TYR A 67 3.63 9.20 15.55
C TYR A 67 4.00 9.08 17.03
N ASN A 68 4.62 10.12 17.62
CA ASN A 68 5.17 10.07 18.98
C ASN A 68 4.08 9.97 20.04
N THR A 69 2.90 10.53 19.77
CA THR A 69 1.76 10.53 20.69
C THR A 69 0.73 9.46 20.37
N TYR A 70 0.86 8.79 19.22
CA TYR A 70 -0.09 7.76 18.80
C TYR A 70 0.02 6.51 19.69
N PRO A 71 -1.12 5.90 20.10
CA PRO A 71 -1.12 4.79 21.08
C PRO A 71 -0.24 3.60 20.72
N VAL A 72 -0.01 3.35 19.41
CA VAL A 72 0.87 2.28 18.91
C VAL A 72 2.33 2.54 19.27
N ALA A 73 2.81 3.79 19.28
CA ALA A 73 4.19 4.10 19.67
C ALA A 73 4.49 3.69 21.11
N LYS A 74 3.60 4.06 22.04
CA LYS A 74 3.70 3.68 23.45
C LYS A 74 3.66 2.16 23.63
N TYR A 75 2.76 1.48 22.91
CA TYR A 75 2.71 0.02 22.94
C TYR A 75 4.04 -0.60 22.48
N LEU A 76 4.58 -0.12 21.35
CA LEU A 76 5.84 -0.63 20.81
C LEU A 76 7.03 -0.37 21.74
N GLU A 77 7.08 0.77 22.42
CA GLU A 77 8.10 1.04 23.44
C GLU A 77 8.05 0.00 24.56
N GLN A 78 6.86 -0.30 25.08
CA GLN A 78 6.66 -1.32 26.12
C GLN A 78 6.99 -2.73 25.63
N ALA A 79 6.53 -3.12 24.44
CA ALA A 79 6.71 -4.47 23.91
C ALA A 79 8.14 -4.75 23.46
N THR A 80 8.82 -3.76 22.88
CA THR A 80 10.17 -3.93 22.34
C THR A 80 11.26 -3.46 23.30
N GLY A 81 10.92 -2.62 24.29
CA GLY A 81 11.86 -1.97 25.20
C GLY A 81 12.74 -0.93 24.54
N TYR A 82 12.44 -0.49 23.31
CA TYR A 82 13.12 0.60 22.62
C TYR A 82 12.26 1.85 22.66
N LYS A 83 12.80 2.95 23.19
CA LYS A 83 12.25 4.28 23.01
C LYS A 83 12.64 4.79 21.63
N VAL A 84 11.67 5.29 20.87
CA VAL A 84 11.88 5.74 19.49
C VAL A 84 11.28 7.14 19.30
N GLN A 85 12.12 8.05 18.81
CA GLN A 85 11.68 9.34 18.32
C GLN A 85 11.30 9.21 16.85
N TYR A 86 10.08 9.59 16.50
CA TYR A 86 9.58 9.56 15.13
C TYR A 86 9.57 10.96 14.54
N ASP A 87 10.22 11.11 13.39
CA ASP A 87 10.08 12.27 12.51
C ASP A 87 9.31 11.86 11.25
N MET A 88 8.72 12.82 10.54
CA MET A 88 7.97 12.56 9.31
C MET A 88 8.58 13.27 8.11
N LEU A 89 8.55 12.58 6.97
CA LEU A 89 8.71 13.24 5.67
C LEU A 89 7.53 14.19 5.43
N PRO A 90 7.73 15.33 4.77
CA PRO A 90 6.63 16.22 4.41
C PRO A 90 5.69 15.56 3.40
N GLN A 91 4.43 15.97 3.38
CA GLN A 91 3.46 15.50 2.38
C GLN A 91 3.82 15.99 0.98
N ASP A 92 4.32 17.23 0.89
CA ASP A 92 4.78 17.83 -0.36
C ASP A 92 6.30 17.63 -0.52
N LYS A 93 6.71 17.18 -1.70
CA LYS A 93 8.12 16.94 -2.09
C LYS A 93 8.93 16.11 -1.08
N PRO A 94 8.42 14.94 -0.63
CA PRO A 94 9.14 14.10 0.34
C PRO A 94 10.50 13.63 -0.16
N GLN A 95 10.67 13.44 -1.48
CA GLN A 95 11.93 13.01 -2.09
C GLN A 95 13.03 14.08 -1.94
N ASP A 96 12.70 15.37 -2.12
CA ASP A 96 13.66 16.47 -1.98
C ASP A 96 14.19 16.52 -0.53
N LYS A 97 13.26 16.42 0.44
CA LYS A 97 13.66 16.39 1.86
C LYS A 97 14.52 15.17 2.19
N LEU A 98 14.15 14.00 1.66
CA LEU A 98 14.90 12.76 1.85
C LEU A 98 16.33 12.87 1.30
N ASN A 99 16.50 13.41 0.09
CA ASN A 99 17.80 13.65 -0.53
C ASN A 99 18.70 14.54 0.35
N ILE A 100 18.13 15.61 0.92
CA ILE A 100 18.86 16.51 1.82
C ILE A 100 19.32 15.76 3.08
N LEU A 101 18.42 14.97 3.72
CA LEU A 101 18.74 14.26 4.94
C LEU A 101 19.82 13.18 4.74
N ILE A 102 19.77 12.44 3.65
CA ILE A 102 20.79 11.44 3.32
C ILE A 102 22.12 12.12 3.00
N ALA A 103 22.12 13.19 2.20
CA ALA A 103 23.32 13.91 1.82
C ALA A 103 24.00 14.64 3.00
N SER A 104 23.23 15.12 3.97
CA SER A 104 23.77 15.74 5.19
C SER A 104 24.28 14.74 6.22
N GLY A 105 24.03 13.44 6.04
CA GLY A 105 24.41 12.41 7.00
C GLY A 105 23.62 12.48 8.30
N GLU A 106 22.34 12.88 8.25
CA GLU A 106 21.47 12.89 9.42
C GLU A 106 21.35 11.48 10.00
N PRO A 107 21.65 11.26 11.31
CA PRO A 107 21.82 9.94 11.89
C PRO A 107 20.49 9.30 12.29
N TYR A 108 19.58 9.06 11.31
CA TYR A 108 18.42 8.21 11.54
C TYR A 108 18.84 6.74 11.68
N ASP A 109 18.16 6.00 12.57
CA ASP A 109 18.37 4.57 12.76
C ASP A 109 17.45 3.72 11.88
N ALA A 110 16.36 4.30 11.38
CA ALA A 110 15.50 3.71 10.37
C ALA A 110 14.82 4.80 9.53
N ILE A 111 14.75 4.59 8.23
CA ILE A 111 13.98 5.44 7.30
C ILE A 111 13.00 4.56 6.56
N THR A 112 11.71 4.89 6.67
CA THR A 112 10.62 4.21 5.94
C THR A 112 10.07 5.13 4.86
N THR A 113 10.06 4.64 3.62
CA THR A 113 9.50 5.33 2.46
C THR A 113 8.42 4.49 1.79
N ALA A 114 7.65 5.09 0.87
CA ALA A 114 6.76 4.33 0.01
C ALA A 114 7.55 3.34 -0.86
N GLY A 115 6.90 2.24 -1.25
CA GLY A 115 7.46 1.24 -2.17
C GLY A 115 7.27 1.55 -3.64
N SER A 116 6.88 2.78 -4.01
CA SER A 116 6.67 3.22 -5.39
C SER A 116 7.96 3.30 -6.19
N THR A 117 7.85 3.29 -7.51
CA THR A 117 9.00 3.24 -8.44
C THR A 117 10.01 4.36 -8.22
N ASP A 118 9.53 5.57 -7.95
CA ASP A 118 10.35 6.75 -7.67
C ASP A 118 11.17 6.62 -6.36
N PHE A 119 10.57 6.13 -5.28
CA PHE A 119 11.29 5.85 -4.04
C PHE A 119 12.22 4.64 -4.16
N LYS A 120 11.83 3.61 -4.92
CA LYS A 120 12.75 2.50 -5.24
C LYS A 120 13.99 2.98 -5.99
N ALA A 121 13.84 3.95 -6.91
CA ALA A 121 14.96 4.55 -7.62
C ALA A 121 15.93 5.30 -6.69
N LEU A 122 15.39 6.10 -5.76
CA LEU A 122 16.21 6.78 -4.74
C LEU A 122 16.91 5.79 -3.81
N TYR A 123 16.19 4.78 -3.33
CA TYR A 123 16.73 3.72 -2.52
C TYR A 123 17.93 3.02 -3.20
N ALA A 124 17.77 2.67 -4.47
CA ALA A 124 18.84 2.04 -5.25
C ALA A 124 20.05 2.98 -5.44
N ASP A 125 19.82 4.27 -5.69
CA ASP A 125 20.87 5.27 -5.82
C ASP A 125 21.65 5.43 -4.51
N TYR A 126 20.96 5.52 -3.38
CA TYR A 126 21.61 5.60 -2.06
C TYR A 126 22.44 4.34 -1.74
N ALA A 127 21.91 3.15 -2.06
CA ALA A 127 22.62 1.89 -1.87
C ALA A 127 23.91 1.84 -2.70
N LYS A 128 23.83 2.18 -3.99
CA LYS A 128 24.98 2.22 -4.92
C LYS A 128 26.05 3.25 -4.51
N LYS A 129 25.64 4.37 -3.96
CA LYS A 129 26.53 5.42 -3.42
C LYS A 129 27.12 5.08 -2.06
N GLY A 130 26.77 3.93 -1.46
CA GLY A 130 27.25 3.50 -0.15
C GLY A 130 26.67 4.30 1.02
N ALA A 131 25.56 4.99 0.81
CA ALA A 131 24.87 5.78 1.84
C ALA A 131 23.98 4.92 2.76
N LEU A 132 23.80 3.62 2.46
CA LEU A 132 22.99 2.70 3.24
C LEU A 132 23.85 1.58 3.87
N THR A 133 23.34 1.02 4.96
CA THR A 133 23.92 -0.13 5.66
C THR A 133 23.45 -1.42 4.98
N ASP A 134 24.38 -2.36 4.70
CA ASP A 134 24.02 -3.72 4.29
C ASP A 134 23.35 -4.45 5.47
N LEU A 135 22.09 -4.80 5.31
CA LEU A 135 21.29 -5.42 6.38
C LEU A 135 21.43 -6.94 6.43
N GLY A 136 21.95 -7.57 5.37
CA GLY A 136 22.06 -9.03 5.30
C GLY A 136 22.73 -9.63 6.54
N PRO A 137 24.00 -9.26 6.87
CA PRO A 137 24.71 -9.78 8.05
C PRO A 137 24.00 -9.47 9.38
N LEU A 138 23.34 -8.30 9.48
CA LEU A 138 22.63 -7.90 10.69
C LEU A 138 21.34 -8.71 10.88
N ILE A 139 20.60 -8.96 9.79
CA ILE A 139 19.40 -9.79 9.82
C ILE A 139 19.76 -11.25 10.10
N ASP A 140 20.88 -11.74 9.56
CA ASP A 140 21.38 -13.09 9.86
C ASP A 140 21.62 -13.29 11.35
N LYS A 141 22.15 -12.29 12.02
CA LYS A 141 22.50 -12.35 13.46
C LYS A 141 21.34 -12.01 14.38
N TYR A 142 20.52 -11.02 14.02
CA TYR A 142 19.53 -10.42 14.93
C TYR A 142 18.08 -10.44 14.43
N GLY A 143 17.82 -10.95 13.20
CA GLY A 143 16.53 -10.85 12.52
C GLY A 143 15.80 -12.18 12.29
N PRO A 144 15.71 -13.13 13.24
CA PRO A 144 15.03 -14.40 13.00
C PRO A 144 13.54 -14.22 12.67
N ASN A 145 12.83 -13.28 13.32
CA ASN A 145 11.42 -13.01 13.03
C ASN A 145 11.25 -12.32 11.66
N ILE A 146 12.20 -11.46 11.26
CA ILE A 146 12.21 -10.84 9.93
C ILE A 146 12.26 -11.93 8.85
N LYS A 147 13.15 -12.91 8.99
CA LYS A 147 13.29 -14.03 8.05
C LYS A 147 12.06 -14.96 8.04
N ALA A 148 11.42 -15.16 9.19
CA ALA A 148 10.26 -16.02 9.30
C ALA A 148 8.98 -15.40 8.75
N ALA A 149 8.84 -14.07 8.90
CA ALA A 149 7.64 -13.33 8.56
C ALA A 149 7.60 -12.90 7.07
N ILE A 150 8.72 -12.43 6.54
CA ILE A 150 8.78 -11.86 5.19
C ILE A 150 9.13 -12.93 4.16
N ALA A 151 8.38 -12.97 3.06
CA ALA A 151 8.62 -13.92 1.98
C ALA A 151 10.04 -13.77 1.41
N PRO A 152 10.77 -14.89 1.15
CA PRO A 152 12.11 -14.84 0.58
C PRO A 152 12.19 -14.06 -0.75
N SER A 153 11.15 -14.16 -1.60
CA SER A 153 11.05 -13.41 -2.85
C SER A 153 10.98 -11.90 -2.64
N ALA A 154 10.34 -11.44 -1.55
CA ALA A 154 10.28 -10.03 -1.20
C ALA A 154 11.65 -9.51 -0.71
N LEU A 155 12.36 -10.29 0.10
CA LEU A 155 13.73 -9.95 0.52
C LEU A 155 14.69 -9.95 -0.68
N GLU A 156 14.55 -10.90 -1.60
CA GLU A 156 15.36 -10.94 -2.83
C GLU A 156 15.12 -9.70 -3.71
N ALA A 157 13.85 -9.32 -3.89
CA ALA A 157 13.46 -8.13 -4.66
C ALA A 157 13.95 -6.80 -4.04
N ALA A 158 14.28 -6.80 -2.75
CA ALA A 158 14.84 -5.63 -2.05
C ALA A 158 16.38 -5.54 -2.16
N LYS A 159 17.05 -6.51 -2.80
CA LYS A 159 18.49 -6.45 -2.99
C LYS A 159 18.89 -5.47 -4.09
N ILE A 160 20.00 -4.80 -3.88
CA ILE A 160 20.71 -3.99 -4.87
C ILE A 160 22.12 -4.57 -5.02
N GLU A 161 22.48 -4.96 -6.24
CA GLU A 161 23.78 -5.59 -6.54
C GLU A 161 24.10 -6.77 -5.59
N GLY A 162 23.08 -7.60 -5.34
CA GLY A 162 23.19 -8.82 -4.54
C GLY A 162 23.20 -8.62 -3.01
N LYS A 163 23.17 -7.37 -2.52
CA LYS A 163 23.15 -7.04 -1.09
C LYS A 163 21.79 -6.54 -0.65
N LEU A 164 21.37 -6.91 0.55
CA LEU A 164 20.08 -6.51 1.11
C LEU A 164 20.23 -5.20 1.90
N TYR A 165 19.66 -4.11 1.39
CA TYR A 165 19.74 -2.79 2.03
C TYR A 165 18.42 -2.34 2.67
N ALA A 166 17.30 -3.05 2.45
CA ALA A 166 16.01 -2.69 3.03
C ALA A 166 15.20 -3.90 3.49
N ILE A 167 14.33 -3.66 4.47
CA ILE A 167 13.26 -4.57 4.88
C ILE A 167 11.98 -4.12 4.17
N PRO A 168 11.40 -4.93 3.28
CA PRO A 168 10.16 -4.60 2.60
C PRO A 168 8.95 -4.83 3.51
N THR A 169 7.98 -3.92 3.46
CA THR A 169 6.61 -4.13 3.88
C THR A 169 5.82 -4.46 2.63
N THR A 170 5.33 -5.68 2.52
CA THR A 170 4.66 -6.16 1.32
C THR A 170 3.25 -5.61 1.19
N SER A 171 2.83 -5.33 -0.03
CA SER A 171 1.44 -5.04 -0.35
C SER A 171 0.61 -6.32 -0.24
N LEU A 172 -0.58 -6.19 0.34
CA LEU A 172 -1.59 -7.21 0.18
C LEU A 172 -1.98 -7.31 -1.30
N SER A 173 -2.01 -8.54 -1.83
CA SER A 173 -2.50 -8.75 -3.20
C SER A 173 -4.02 -8.57 -3.23
N PHE A 174 -4.48 -7.39 -3.64
CA PHE A 174 -5.90 -7.09 -3.77
C PHE A 174 -6.21 -6.23 -5.00
N ALA A 175 -7.41 -6.43 -5.58
CA ALA A 175 -7.95 -5.54 -6.57
C ALA A 175 -8.45 -4.26 -5.88
N GLY A 176 -7.92 -3.11 -6.32
CA GLY A 176 -8.22 -1.81 -5.71
C GLY A 176 -9.42 -1.11 -6.34
N GLU A 177 -9.53 -1.16 -7.66
CA GLU A 177 -10.52 -0.41 -8.43
C GLU A 177 -11.46 -1.35 -9.19
N SER A 178 -12.74 -0.95 -9.29
CA SER A 178 -13.76 -1.63 -10.08
C SER A 178 -14.85 -0.66 -10.51
N LEU A 179 -15.70 -1.10 -11.41
CA LEU A 179 -16.91 -0.37 -11.78
C LEU A 179 -17.99 -0.51 -10.71
N TYR A 180 -18.62 0.60 -10.38
CA TYR A 180 -19.72 0.73 -9.43
C TYR A 180 -20.93 1.35 -10.13
N ILE A 181 -22.11 0.73 -10.01
CA ILE A 181 -23.28 1.03 -10.83
C ILE A 181 -24.50 1.33 -9.98
N ARG A 182 -25.34 2.23 -10.43
CA ARG A 182 -26.66 2.53 -9.86
C ARG A 182 -27.58 1.33 -10.00
N GLN A 183 -27.84 0.62 -8.91
CA GLN A 183 -28.78 -0.50 -8.88
C GLN A 183 -30.21 -0.03 -9.16
N ASP A 184 -30.61 1.10 -8.60
CA ASP A 184 -31.94 1.66 -8.84
C ASP A 184 -32.16 2.07 -10.32
N TRP A 185 -31.08 2.40 -11.06
CA TRP A 185 -31.18 2.62 -12.51
C TRP A 185 -31.33 1.30 -13.26
N LEU A 186 -30.60 0.25 -12.87
CA LEU A 186 -30.78 -1.09 -13.42
C LEU A 186 -32.21 -1.58 -13.23
N ASP A 187 -32.76 -1.42 -12.03
CA ASP A 187 -34.13 -1.83 -11.69
C ASP A 187 -35.16 -1.09 -12.58
N LYS A 188 -35.00 0.23 -12.77
CA LYS A 188 -35.85 1.05 -13.62
C LYS A 188 -35.82 0.65 -15.11
N VAL A 189 -34.64 0.24 -15.61
CA VAL A 189 -34.51 -0.20 -17.01
C VAL A 189 -34.80 -1.69 -17.20
N GLY A 190 -35.02 -2.45 -16.13
CA GLY A 190 -35.32 -3.88 -16.13
C GLY A 190 -34.14 -4.77 -16.48
N MET A 191 -32.91 -4.35 -16.09
CA MET A 191 -31.67 -5.07 -16.40
C MET A 191 -30.91 -5.49 -15.13
N LYS A 192 -30.04 -6.48 -15.28
CA LYS A 192 -29.10 -6.92 -14.22
C LYS A 192 -27.73 -6.27 -14.41
N ALA A 193 -26.91 -6.30 -13.37
CA ALA A 193 -25.51 -5.91 -13.46
C ALA A 193 -24.79 -6.75 -14.55
N PRO A 194 -24.04 -6.11 -15.47
CA PRO A 194 -23.42 -6.79 -16.59
C PRO A 194 -22.26 -7.69 -16.14
N THR A 195 -22.08 -8.83 -16.82
CA THR A 195 -21.01 -9.81 -16.63
C THR A 195 -20.14 -9.97 -17.87
N THR A 196 -20.57 -9.40 -19.00
CA THR A 196 -19.84 -9.41 -20.27
C THR A 196 -19.75 -7.99 -20.86
N LEU A 197 -18.83 -7.78 -21.82
CA LEU A 197 -18.70 -6.49 -22.52
C LEU A 197 -19.97 -6.15 -23.33
N ASP A 198 -20.63 -7.14 -23.91
CA ASP A 198 -21.86 -6.92 -24.67
C ASP A 198 -23.01 -6.51 -23.75
N GLU A 199 -23.15 -7.16 -22.59
CA GLU A 199 -24.13 -6.75 -21.56
C GLU A 199 -23.81 -5.36 -21.00
N LEU A 200 -22.54 -5.02 -20.78
CA LEU A 200 -22.13 -3.67 -20.37
C LEU A 200 -22.60 -2.63 -21.38
N THR A 201 -22.34 -2.88 -22.66
CA THR A 201 -22.75 -1.97 -23.74
C THR A 201 -24.27 -1.81 -23.77
N ALA A 202 -25.03 -2.91 -23.59
CA ALA A 202 -26.51 -2.87 -23.58
C ALA A 202 -27.04 -2.06 -22.38
N VAL A 203 -26.45 -2.24 -21.19
CA VAL A 203 -26.81 -1.47 -19.97
C VAL A 203 -26.54 0.02 -20.17
N LEU A 204 -25.37 0.38 -20.70
CA LEU A 204 -25.00 1.78 -20.93
C LEU A 204 -25.94 2.44 -21.99
N LYS A 205 -26.33 1.72 -23.04
CA LYS A 205 -27.33 2.18 -24.02
C LYS A 205 -28.68 2.40 -23.35
N ALA A 206 -29.15 1.45 -22.55
CA ALA A 206 -30.40 1.59 -21.81
C ALA A 206 -30.38 2.78 -20.85
N PHE A 207 -29.27 3.04 -20.18
CA PHE A 207 -29.09 4.22 -19.33
C PHE A 207 -29.17 5.52 -20.14
N LYS A 208 -28.54 5.54 -21.32
CA LYS A 208 -28.62 6.72 -22.21
C LYS A 208 -30.00 6.96 -22.71
N GLU A 209 -30.66 5.94 -23.27
CA GLU A 209 -31.93 6.05 -24.01
C GLU A 209 -33.15 6.26 -23.10
N LYS A 210 -33.16 5.58 -21.93
CA LYS A 210 -34.30 5.62 -21.00
C LYS A 210 -34.15 6.68 -19.91
N ASP A 211 -32.97 7.27 -19.77
CA ASP A 211 -32.65 8.30 -18.76
C ASP A 211 -33.26 8.00 -17.38
N PRO A 212 -32.89 6.88 -16.74
CA PRO A 212 -33.51 6.47 -15.46
C PRO A 212 -33.24 7.46 -14.32
N GLY A 213 -32.27 8.36 -14.49
CA GLY A 213 -31.96 9.45 -13.56
C GLY A 213 -32.82 10.69 -13.75
N GLY A 214 -33.47 10.85 -14.89
CA GLY A 214 -34.24 12.05 -15.26
C GLY A 214 -33.34 13.27 -15.50
N ASN A 215 -32.13 13.06 -16.01
CA ASN A 215 -31.09 14.10 -16.16
C ASN A 215 -31.15 14.81 -17.55
N GLY A 216 -31.92 14.28 -18.52
CA GLY A 216 -31.97 14.80 -19.87
C GLY A 216 -30.57 14.82 -20.52
N ASP A 217 -30.21 15.96 -21.11
CA ASP A 217 -28.92 16.12 -21.80
C ASP A 217 -27.68 15.99 -20.86
N LYS A 218 -27.90 16.03 -19.55
CA LYS A 218 -26.83 15.85 -18.54
C LYS A 218 -26.66 14.40 -18.07
N ASN A 219 -27.42 13.48 -18.67
CA ASN A 219 -27.35 12.06 -18.35
C ASN A 219 -26.02 11.45 -18.82
N ILE A 220 -25.29 10.81 -17.91
CA ILE A 220 -23.99 10.20 -18.15
C ILE A 220 -24.08 8.70 -17.83
N PRO A 221 -24.08 7.81 -18.84
CA PRO A 221 -24.13 6.38 -18.57
C PRO A 221 -22.92 5.88 -17.75
N LEU A 222 -21.69 6.25 -18.16
CA LEU A 222 -20.44 5.90 -17.47
C LEU A 222 -19.54 7.13 -17.33
N THR A 223 -19.04 7.42 -16.13
CA THR A 223 -18.00 8.41 -15.89
C THR A 223 -16.73 7.77 -15.32
N VAL A 224 -15.57 8.32 -15.67
CA VAL A 224 -14.25 7.93 -15.15
C VAL A 224 -13.38 9.16 -14.94
N LYS A 225 -12.27 9.01 -14.19
CA LYS A 225 -11.23 10.04 -14.06
C LYS A 225 -10.37 10.09 -15.33
N GLY A 226 -9.85 11.28 -15.67
CA GLY A 226 -9.19 11.52 -16.94
C GLY A 226 -7.71 11.12 -17.02
N ASP A 227 -7.03 11.04 -15.89
CA ASP A 227 -5.61 10.70 -15.80
C ASP A 227 -5.32 9.20 -16.04
N ALA A 228 -6.36 8.37 -16.06
CA ALA A 228 -6.26 6.93 -16.28
C ALA A 228 -7.31 6.48 -17.33
N PRO A 229 -7.03 6.60 -18.64
CA PRO A 229 -7.97 6.21 -19.71
C PRO A 229 -8.15 4.69 -19.81
N ILE A 230 -7.50 3.91 -18.92
CA ILE A 230 -7.64 2.47 -18.82
C ILE A 230 -8.66 2.14 -17.74
N ILE A 231 -9.77 1.52 -18.15
CA ILE A 231 -10.87 1.12 -17.26
C ILE A 231 -10.65 -0.34 -16.86
N PRO A 232 -10.33 -0.65 -15.57
CA PRO A 232 -9.82 -1.97 -15.15
C PRO A 232 -10.68 -3.15 -15.57
N ASN A 233 -12.01 -3.12 -15.31
CA ASN A 233 -12.90 -4.23 -15.68
C ASN A 233 -12.94 -4.46 -17.19
N ILE A 234 -12.93 -3.38 -17.98
CA ILE A 234 -12.92 -3.47 -19.46
C ILE A 234 -11.55 -3.96 -19.94
N ALA A 235 -10.45 -3.37 -19.46
CA ALA A 235 -9.11 -3.78 -19.84
C ALA A 235 -8.83 -5.26 -19.51
N GLY A 236 -9.30 -5.73 -18.36
CA GLY A 236 -9.18 -7.14 -17.96
C GLY A 236 -9.91 -8.10 -18.89
N ALA A 237 -11.05 -7.67 -19.47
CA ALA A 237 -11.79 -8.45 -20.47
C ALA A 237 -11.03 -8.61 -21.80
N PHE A 238 -10.01 -7.77 -22.05
CA PHE A 238 -9.06 -7.91 -23.16
C PHE A 238 -7.73 -8.56 -22.74
N GLY A 239 -7.57 -8.92 -21.46
CA GLY A 239 -6.33 -9.47 -20.93
C GLY A 239 -5.26 -8.41 -20.63
N LEU A 240 -5.64 -7.13 -20.58
CA LEU A 240 -4.77 -5.96 -20.37
C LEU A 240 -4.89 -5.41 -18.94
N ALA A 241 -5.03 -6.29 -17.95
CA ALA A 241 -5.26 -5.91 -16.57
C ALA A 241 -4.14 -4.98 -16.02
N ASN A 242 -2.87 -5.27 -16.33
CA ASN A 242 -1.71 -4.52 -15.87
C ASN A 242 -1.08 -3.66 -16.98
N PHE A 243 -0.14 -2.78 -16.62
CA PHE A 243 0.65 -2.07 -17.63
C PHE A 243 1.54 -3.03 -18.41
N TRP A 244 2.13 -4.02 -17.72
CA TRP A 244 2.85 -5.16 -18.30
C TRP A 244 2.03 -6.43 -18.12
N ASN A 245 1.85 -7.20 -19.18
CA ASN A 245 1.08 -8.45 -19.15
C ASN A 245 1.93 -9.59 -19.74
N ASP A 246 1.75 -10.82 -19.24
CA ASP A 246 2.42 -11.99 -19.83
C ASP A 246 1.73 -12.36 -21.15
N VAL A 247 2.45 -12.18 -22.24
CA VAL A 247 2.03 -12.59 -23.58
C VAL A 247 3.00 -13.69 -24.06
N ASN A 248 2.52 -14.92 -24.07
CA ASN A 248 3.29 -16.09 -24.49
C ASN A 248 4.66 -16.24 -23.77
N GLY A 249 4.69 -15.99 -22.48
CA GLY A 249 5.88 -16.14 -21.65
C GLY A 249 6.82 -14.95 -21.63
N LYS A 250 6.44 -13.83 -22.25
CA LYS A 250 7.16 -12.56 -22.22
C LYS A 250 6.30 -11.46 -21.63
N LEU A 251 6.87 -10.66 -20.74
CA LEU A 251 6.20 -9.46 -20.27
C LEU A 251 6.18 -8.41 -21.37
N THR A 252 4.99 -8.00 -21.75
CA THR A 252 4.74 -7.06 -22.84
C THR A 252 3.99 -5.84 -22.31
N PRO A 253 4.47 -4.62 -22.58
CA PRO A 253 3.72 -3.41 -22.27
C PRO A 253 2.37 -3.44 -22.99
N ARG A 254 1.32 -3.05 -22.33
CA ARG A 254 -0.07 -3.01 -22.84
C ARG A 254 -0.17 -2.42 -24.25
N VAL A 255 0.54 -1.33 -24.52
CA VAL A 255 0.52 -0.66 -25.82
C VAL A 255 1.11 -1.47 -26.96
N LEU A 256 1.98 -2.46 -26.65
CA LEU A 256 2.57 -3.38 -27.61
C LEU A 256 1.80 -4.71 -27.71
N ASP A 257 0.82 -4.93 -26.85
CA ASP A 257 -0.04 -6.11 -26.89
C ASP A 257 -1.00 -6.03 -28.08
N PRO A 258 -1.18 -7.09 -28.86
CA PRO A 258 -2.16 -7.11 -29.97
C PRO A 258 -3.58 -6.74 -29.55
N ALA A 259 -4.01 -7.08 -28.32
CA ALA A 259 -5.32 -6.77 -27.81
C ALA A 259 -5.53 -5.27 -27.50
N TYR A 260 -4.46 -4.45 -27.49
CA TYR A 260 -4.56 -3.02 -27.19
C TYR A 260 -5.45 -2.29 -28.20
N LYS A 261 -5.32 -2.60 -29.48
CA LYS A 261 -6.15 -2.00 -30.53
C LYS A 261 -7.64 -2.30 -30.32
N ASP A 262 -7.98 -3.53 -29.95
CA ASP A 262 -9.38 -3.92 -29.72
C ASP A 262 -9.95 -3.21 -28.48
N TYR A 263 -9.16 -3.10 -27.42
CA TYR A 263 -9.54 -2.34 -26.23
C TYR A 263 -9.85 -0.87 -26.55
N VAL A 264 -8.91 -0.17 -27.19
CA VAL A 264 -9.10 1.27 -27.49
C VAL A 264 -10.23 1.50 -28.50
N THR A 265 -10.45 0.57 -29.45
CA THR A 265 -11.58 0.60 -30.36
C THR A 265 -12.90 0.49 -29.59
N TYR A 266 -13.01 -0.47 -28.67
CA TYR A 266 -14.21 -0.65 -27.85
C TYR A 266 -14.52 0.59 -27.01
N VAL A 267 -13.52 1.16 -26.32
CA VAL A 267 -13.73 2.36 -25.48
C VAL A 267 -14.02 3.60 -26.33
N SER A 268 -13.37 3.75 -27.49
CA SER A 268 -13.68 4.82 -28.46
C SER A 268 -15.12 4.72 -28.99
N ASP A 269 -15.61 3.51 -29.22
CA ASP A 269 -16.99 3.28 -29.65
C ASP A 269 -18.00 3.60 -28.53
N LEU A 270 -17.69 3.30 -27.27
CA LEU A 270 -18.48 3.78 -26.14
C LEU A 270 -18.54 5.32 -26.11
N PHE A 271 -17.39 5.97 -26.31
CA PHE A 271 -17.31 7.43 -26.34
C PHE A 271 -18.13 8.04 -27.50
N LYS A 272 -17.93 7.58 -28.73
CA LYS A 272 -18.65 8.04 -29.92
C LYS A 272 -20.16 7.88 -29.79
N GLN A 273 -20.61 6.81 -29.16
CA GLN A 273 -22.03 6.57 -28.89
C GLN A 273 -22.55 7.42 -27.71
N GLY A 274 -21.71 8.21 -27.02
CA GLY A 274 -22.08 8.99 -25.84
C GLY A 274 -22.44 8.12 -24.64
N LEU A 275 -21.86 6.93 -24.53
CA LEU A 275 -22.01 6.00 -23.43
C LEU A 275 -20.92 6.24 -22.36
N LEU A 276 -19.81 6.85 -22.73
CA LEU A 276 -18.76 7.35 -21.84
C LEU A 276 -18.89 8.87 -21.74
N ASP A 277 -18.67 9.41 -20.55
CA ASP A 277 -18.68 10.85 -20.24
C ASP A 277 -17.85 11.65 -21.27
N LYS A 278 -18.48 12.62 -21.92
CA LYS A 278 -17.84 13.44 -22.94
C LYS A 278 -16.68 14.28 -22.42
N GLU A 279 -16.70 14.58 -21.13
CA GLU A 279 -15.67 15.39 -20.45
C GLU A 279 -14.67 14.54 -19.67
N PHE A 280 -14.66 13.20 -19.83
CA PHE A 280 -13.91 12.32 -18.95
C PHE A 280 -12.44 12.71 -18.82
N ALA A 281 -11.78 13.13 -19.90
CA ALA A 281 -10.36 13.48 -19.87
C ALA A 281 -10.03 14.73 -19.00
N ALA A 282 -11.01 15.58 -18.75
CA ALA A 282 -10.89 16.72 -17.86
C ALA A 282 -11.30 16.40 -16.41
N ASN A 283 -11.89 15.22 -16.16
CA ASN A 283 -12.35 14.85 -14.84
C ASN A 283 -11.17 14.59 -13.91
N LYS A 284 -11.08 15.37 -12.85
CA LYS A 284 -10.34 14.96 -11.66
C LYS A 284 -11.13 13.87 -10.93
N ASP A 285 -10.48 13.12 -10.06
CA ASP A 285 -11.13 12.08 -9.25
C ASP A 285 -12.37 12.60 -8.50
N ALA A 286 -12.26 13.77 -7.85
CA ALA A 286 -13.37 14.41 -7.16
C ALA A 286 -14.54 14.78 -8.11
N THR A 287 -14.23 15.18 -9.35
CA THR A 287 -15.26 15.54 -10.35
C THR A 287 -16.06 14.31 -10.81
N ALA A 288 -15.37 13.19 -11.08
CA ALA A 288 -16.04 11.94 -11.43
C ALA A 288 -16.94 11.45 -10.29
N LYS A 289 -16.44 11.50 -9.04
CA LYS A 289 -17.20 11.14 -7.83
C LYS A 289 -18.43 12.05 -7.64
N GLU A 290 -18.29 13.35 -7.88
CA GLU A 290 -19.43 14.30 -7.82
C GLU A 290 -20.48 13.99 -8.88
N LYS A 291 -20.10 13.72 -10.14
CA LYS A 291 -21.04 13.35 -11.21
C LYS A 291 -21.89 12.13 -10.84
N PHE A 292 -21.30 11.14 -10.18
CA PHE A 292 -22.03 9.95 -9.71
C PHE A 292 -22.89 10.26 -8.48
N SER A 293 -22.33 10.88 -7.45
CA SER A 293 -23.04 11.14 -6.19
C SER A 293 -24.13 12.20 -6.29
N SER A 294 -24.05 13.11 -7.29
CA SER A 294 -25.14 14.04 -7.62
C SER A 294 -26.27 13.39 -8.46
N GLY A 295 -26.10 12.12 -8.87
CA GLY A 295 -27.11 11.38 -9.65
C GLY A 295 -27.06 11.65 -11.15
N LYS A 296 -26.05 12.35 -11.66
CA LYS A 296 -25.87 12.59 -13.11
C LYS A 296 -25.31 11.37 -13.85
N ALA A 297 -24.48 10.57 -13.17
CA ALA A 297 -23.86 9.37 -13.75
C ALA A 297 -24.47 8.08 -13.22
N GLY A 298 -24.70 7.12 -14.12
CA GLY A 298 -25.24 5.80 -13.80
C GLY A 298 -24.16 4.79 -13.36
N MET A 299 -22.93 4.98 -13.79
CA MET A 299 -21.80 4.12 -13.47
C MET A 299 -20.52 4.93 -13.30
N ILE A 300 -19.65 4.49 -12.40
CA ILE A 300 -18.35 5.10 -12.12
C ILE A 300 -17.27 4.04 -11.88
N MET A 301 -16.02 4.34 -12.21
CA MET A 301 -14.85 3.60 -11.73
C MET A 301 -14.40 4.16 -10.38
N ILE A 302 -14.33 3.32 -9.35
CA ILE A 302 -13.96 3.74 -7.98
C ILE A 302 -12.98 2.77 -7.34
N HIS A 303 -12.23 3.29 -6.38
CA HIS A 303 -11.49 2.47 -5.43
C HIS A 303 -12.42 1.98 -4.30
N TRP A 304 -12.26 0.73 -3.82
CA TRP A 304 -13.12 0.16 -2.76
C TRP A 304 -13.19 1.04 -1.50
N ALA A 305 -12.10 1.73 -1.17
CA ALA A 305 -12.02 2.59 0.01
C ALA A 305 -12.90 3.85 -0.08
N ASP A 306 -13.33 4.25 -1.28
CA ASP A 306 -14.16 5.43 -1.51
C ASP A 306 -15.66 5.17 -1.38
N VAL A 307 -16.07 3.90 -1.37
CA VAL A 307 -17.49 3.50 -1.38
C VAL A 307 -18.31 4.10 -0.25
N PRO A 308 -17.86 4.12 1.01
CA PRO A 308 -18.65 4.75 2.08
C PRO A 308 -18.92 6.22 1.81
N THR A 309 -17.90 6.99 1.45
CA THR A 309 -18.01 8.44 1.20
C THR A 309 -18.91 8.75 0.00
N ILE A 310 -18.78 7.97 -1.08
CA ILE A 310 -19.60 8.13 -2.27
C ILE A 310 -21.07 7.78 -1.98
N ASN A 311 -21.31 6.71 -1.21
CA ASN A 311 -22.67 6.32 -0.84
C ASN A 311 -23.32 7.36 0.07
N ASP A 312 -22.61 7.89 1.05
CA ASP A 312 -23.12 8.94 1.92
C ASP A 312 -23.54 10.18 1.11
N ALA A 313 -22.69 10.60 0.18
CA ALA A 313 -23.01 11.72 -0.71
C ALA A 313 -24.17 11.42 -1.66
N LEU A 314 -24.24 10.21 -2.22
CA LEU A 314 -25.31 9.78 -3.11
C LEU A 314 -26.67 9.77 -2.39
N ILE A 315 -26.74 9.14 -1.21
CA ILE A 315 -27.99 9.03 -0.43
C ILE A 315 -28.42 10.40 0.09
N LYS A 316 -27.48 11.27 0.45
CA LYS A 316 -27.79 12.65 0.84
C LYS A 316 -28.48 13.42 -0.28
N ASN A 317 -28.04 13.23 -1.52
CA ASN A 317 -28.62 13.89 -2.69
C ASN A 317 -29.89 13.19 -3.18
N ILE A 318 -29.94 11.86 -3.10
CA ILE A 318 -31.03 11.02 -3.63
C ILE A 318 -31.29 9.90 -2.60
N PRO A 319 -32.19 10.12 -1.62
CA PRO A 319 -32.41 9.17 -0.51
C PRO A 319 -32.83 7.75 -0.91
N THR A 320 -33.41 7.59 -2.11
CA THR A 320 -33.85 6.29 -2.65
C THR A 320 -32.80 5.59 -3.52
N ALA A 321 -31.64 6.25 -3.76
CA ALA A 321 -30.59 5.69 -4.60
C ALA A 321 -29.98 4.42 -3.98
N LYS A 322 -29.69 3.46 -4.85
CA LYS A 322 -28.97 2.24 -4.51
C LYS A 322 -27.87 2.03 -5.53
N ALA A 323 -26.75 1.53 -5.09
CA ALA A 323 -25.65 1.20 -5.98
C ALA A 323 -25.05 -0.18 -5.63
N THR A 324 -24.43 -0.83 -6.61
CA THR A 324 -23.83 -2.15 -6.49
C THR A 324 -22.55 -2.24 -7.32
N TYR A 325 -21.81 -3.31 -7.13
CA TYR A 325 -20.54 -3.54 -7.82
C TYR A 325 -20.76 -4.29 -9.13
N ILE A 326 -19.93 -3.97 -10.14
CA ILE A 326 -19.84 -4.76 -11.35
C ILE A 326 -18.87 -5.92 -11.09
N PRO A 327 -19.27 -7.19 -11.32
CA PRO A 327 -18.32 -8.29 -11.32
C PRO A 327 -17.28 -8.13 -12.43
N THR A 328 -16.23 -8.96 -12.42
CA THR A 328 -15.31 -8.99 -13.54
C THR A 328 -16.05 -9.27 -14.84
N LEU A 329 -15.75 -8.47 -15.86
CA LEU A 329 -16.36 -8.61 -17.18
C LEU A 329 -15.63 -9.66 -18.01
N LYS A 330 -16.39 -10.53 -18.68
CA LYS A 330 -15.85 -11.51 -19.61
C LYS A 330 -15.80 -10.93 -21.02
N GLY A 331 -14.62 -10.96 -21.63
CA GLY A 331 -14.40 -10.60 -23.02
C GLY A 331 -14.85 -11.70 -24.00
N LYS A 332 -14.83 -11.39 -25.29
CA LYS A 332 -15.21 -12.33 -26.38
C LYS A 332 -14.36 -13.59 -26.39
N ASP A 333 -13.07 -13.47 -26.09
CA ASP A 333 -12.13 -14.59 -26.03
C ASP A 333 -12.15 -15.33 -24.67
N GLY A 334 -13.12 -15.05 -23.83
CA GLY A 334 -13.21 -15.61 -22.49
C GLY A 334 -12.24 -15.02 -21.48
N LYS A 335 -11.41 -14.04 -21.86
CA LYS A 335 -10.51 -13.32 -20.97
C LYS A 335 -11.30 -12.57 -19.90
N ILE A 336 -10.76 -12.54 -18.69
CA ILE A 336 -11.35 -11.91 -17.53
C ILE A 336 -10.23 -11.49 -16.56
N GLY A 337 -10.36 -10.36 -15.88
CA GLY A 337 -9.38 -9.98 -14.87
C GLY A 337 -9.57 -8.59 -14.29
N LEU A 338 -9.00 -8.43 -13.10
CA LEU A 338 -8.76 -7.14 -12.45
C LEU A 338 -7.30 -7.10 -12.01
N SER A 339 -6.65 -5.99 -12.24
CA SER A 339 -5.31 -5.76 -11.69
C SER A 339 -5.36 -5.88 -10.16
N ALA A 340 -4.44 -6.66 -9.62
CA ALA A 340 -4.23 -6.76 -8.18
C ALA A 340 -2.85 -6.22 -7.82
N THR A 341 -2.80 -5.45 -6.73
CA THR A 341 -1.54 -4.95 -6.20
C THR A 341 -0.63 -6.11 -5.82
N GLN A 342 0.67 -5.95 -6.05
CA GLN A 342 1.72 -6.86 -5.61
C GLN A 342 3.01 -6.06 -5.38
N GLY A 343 3.93 -6.59 -4.58
CA GLY A 343 5.22 -5.96 -4.34
C GLY A 343 5.28 -5.19 -3.04
N PHE A 344 5.94 -4.04 -3.03
CA PHE A 344 6.19 -3.28 -1.81
C PHE A 344 5.17 -2.16 -1.61
N ASP A 345 4.52 -2.15 -0.44
CA ASP A 345 3.81 -0.98 0.07
C ASP A 345 4.82 0.06 0.56
N ARG A 346 5.84 -0.42 1.29
CA ARG A 346 6.92 0.39 1.86
C ARG A 346 8.24 -0.34 1.84
N ILE A 347 9.32 0.42 1.97
CA ILE A 347 10.67 -0.08 2.22
C ILE A 347 11.28 0.66 3.41
N THR A 348 11.91 -0.09 4.31
CA THR A 348 12.61 0.47 5.47
C THR A 348 14.09 0.13 5.38
N TYR A 349 14.94 1.14 5.43
CA TYR A 349 16.39 1.02 5.33
C TYR A 349 17.11 1.80 6.41
N ILE A 350 18.37 1.46 6.66
CA ILE A 350 19.23 2.08 7.68
C ILE A 350 20.31 2.89 6.97
N PRO A 351 20.35 4.23 7.15
CA PRO A 351 21.43 5.05 6.61
C PRO A 351 22.79 4.62 7.19
N LYS A 352 23.85 4.80 6.41
CA LYS A 352 25.23 4.54 6.87
C LYS A 352 25.63 5.43 8.06
N ALA A 353 24.99 6.58 8.22
CA ALA A 353 25.17 7.52 9.32
C ALA A 353 24.52 7.08 10.64
N SER A 354 23.70 6.03 10.65
CA SER A 354 23.11 5.48 11.88
C SER A 354 24.18 5.11 12.88
N LYS A 355 23.91 5.44 14.14
CA LYS A 355 24.79 5.08 15.27
C LYS A 355 24.41 3.76 15.92
N HIS A 356 23.20 3.23 15.63
CA HIS A 356 22.62 2.06 16.27
C HIS A 356 22.05 1.04 15.29
N PRO A 357 22.76 0.65 14.19
CA PRO A 357 22.19 -0.22 13.16
C PRO A 357 21.81 -1.61 13.67
N GLU A 358 22.55 -2.17 14.63
CA GLU A 358 22.21 -3.45 15.25
C GLU A 358 20.92 -3.36 16.08
N ASP A 359 20.77 -2.29 16.87
CA ASP A 359 19.59 -2.09 17.72
C ASP A 359 18.35 -1.76 16.87
N ALA A 360 18.52 -1.06 15.76
CA ALA A 360 17.45 -0.85 14.77
C ALA A 360 16.92 -2.18 14.21
N ILE A 361 17.80 -3.12 13.85
CA ILE A 361 17.37 -4.46 13.41
C ILE A 361 16.72 -5.24 14.54
N LYS A 362 17.27 -5.22 15.77
CA LYS A 362 16.63 -5.88 16.92
C LYS A 362 15.24 -5.33 17.21
N TRP A 363 15.07 -4.01 17.11
CA TRP A 363 13.78 -3.34 17.24
C TRP A 363 12.78 -3.76 16.15
N MET A 364 13.18 -3.72 14.89
CA MET A 364 12.34 -4.16 13.77
C MET A 364 11.98 -5.65 13.87
N ASN A 365 12.94 -6.49 14.30
CA ASN A 365 12.71 -7.92 14.54
C ASN A 365 11.71 -8.16 15.68
N ALA A 366 11.77 -7.40 16.76
CA ALA A 366 10.82 -7.52 17.87
C ALA A 366 9.41 -7.11 17.47
N LYS A 367 9.24 -6.17 16.54
CA LYS A 367 7.92 -5.79 15.99
C LYS A 367 7.25 -6.91 15.18
N LEU A 368 8.04 -7.85 14.64
CA LEU A 368 7.57 -9.00 13.88
C LEU A 368 7.43 -10.27 14.72
N GLU A 369 7.67 -10.18 16.03
CA GLU A 369 7.22 -11.22 16.95
C GLU A 369 5.68 -11.32 16.88
N LYS A 370 5.14 -12.54 16.89
CA LYS A 370 3.74 -12.83 16.55
C LYS A 370 2.72 -12.02 17.32
N ASP A 371 2.86 -11.94 18.65
CA ASP A 371 1.89 -11.24 19.52
C ASP A 371 2.12 -9.72 19.46
N THR A 372 3.36 -9.29 19.35
CA THR A 372 3.73 -7.88 19.14
C THR A 372 3.17 -7.38 17.82
N PHE A 373 3.33 -8.15 16.74
CA PHE A 373 2.81 -7.81 15.42
C PHE A 373 1.27 -7.71 15.41
N ARG A 374 0.59 -8.70 15.99
CA ARG A 374 -0.87 -8.68 16.09
C ARG A 374 -1.36 -7.45 16.86
N THR A 375 -0.81 -7.23 18.05
CA THR A 375 -1.25 -6.13 18.93
C THR A 375 -0.91 -4.77 18.32
N MET A 376 0.22 -4.64 17.63
CA MET A 376 0.53 -3.45 16.84
C MET A 376 -0.51 -3.25 15.74
N ALA A 377 -0.82 -4.28 14.95
CA ALA A 377 -1.66 -4.17 13.76
C ALA A 377 -3.15 -3.94 14.06
N ILE A 378 -3.72 -4.67 15.03
CA ILE A 378 -5.17 -4.68 15.32
C ILE A 378 -5.52 -4.50 16.80
N GLY A 379 -4.51 -4.42 17.69
CA GLY A 379 -4.73 -4.21 19.13
C GLY A 379 -4.98 -5.48 19.92
N GLU A 380 -5.63 -5.31 21.05
CA GLU A 380 -5.92 -6.34 22.07
C GLU A 380 -7.33 -6.89 21.91
N GLU A 381 -7.48 -8.20 22.07
CA GLU A 381 -8.80 -8.84 22.07
C GLU A 381 -9.66 -8.33 23.22
N ASN A 382 -10.97 -8.20 22.99
CA ASN A 382 -11.98 -7.64 23.89
C ASN A 382 -11.80 -6.16 24.26
N LYS A 383 -10.76 -5.51 23.74
CA LYS A 383 -10.58 -4.05 23.82
C LYS A 383 -10.73 -3.41 22.44
N HIS A 384 -9.94 -3.87 21.46
CA HIS A 384 -9.91 -3.29 20.11
C HIS A 384 -10.68 -4.14 19.10
N TYR A 385 -10.77 -5.45 19.32
CA TYR A 385 -11.51 -6.36 18.45
C TYR A 385 -12.09 -7.54 19.25
N THR A 386 -13.08 -8.20 18.66
CA THR A 386 -13.53 -9.54 19.05
C THR A 386 -13.14 -10.53 17.98
N LEU A 387 -12.80 -11.77 18.39
CA LEU A 387 -12.53 -12.89 17.48
C LEU A 387 -13.65 -13.92 17.61
N LYS A 388 -14.43 -14.09 16.54
CA LYS A 388 -15.48 -15.10 16.47
C LYS A 388 -15.44 -15.81 15.12
N ASP A 389 -15.46 -17.13 15.15
CA ASP A 389 -15.44 -17.98 13.95
C ASP A 389 -14.30 -17.62 12.96
N GLY A 390 -13.12 -17.28 13.49
CA GLY A 390 -11.96 -16.84 12.72
C GLY A 390 -12.04 -15.39 12.17
N ALA A 391 -13.11 -14.68 12.44
CA ALA A 391 -13.32 -13.32 11.99
C ALA A 391 -12.95 -12.30 13.07
N TYR A 392 -11.99 -11.43 12.75
CA TYR A 392 -11.64 -10.27 13.57
C TYR A 392 -12.61 -9.13 13.29
N THR A 393 -13.38 -8.74 14.31
CA THR A 393 -14.36 -7.64 14.22
C THR A 393 -13.93 -6.50 15.14
N PRO A 394 -13.71 -5.28 14.61
CA PRO A 394 -13.25 -4.16 15.44
C PRO A 394 -14.31 -3.68 16.41
N ILE A 395 -13.90 -3.28 17.61
CA ILE A 395 -14.73 -2.62 18.61
C ILE A 395 -14.57 -1.10 18.41
N LEU A 396 -15.65 -0.44 18.03
CA LEU A 396 -15.65 0.99 17.77
C LEU A 396 -16.14 1.78 19.00
N PRO A 397 -15.69 3.02 19.23
CA PRO A 397 -14.74 3.78 18.39
C PRO A 397 -13.26 3.46 18.68
N ILE A 398 -12.94 2.74 19.76
CA ILE A 398 -11.56 2.57 20.25
C ILE A 398 -10.59 2.01 19.19
N PHE A 399 -11.07 1.09 18.33
CA PHE A 399 -10.24 0.60 17.22
C PHE A 399 -9.87 1.73 16.27
N THR A 400 -10.81 2.61 15.92
CA THR A 400 -10.55 3.74 15.04
C THR A 400 -9.60 4.74 15.68
N ASP A 401 -9.80 5.02 16.95
CA ASP A 401 -9.01 6.03 17.67
C ASP A 401 -7.55 5.56 17.89
N GLU A 402 -7.36 4.29 18.23
CA GLU A 402 -6.05 3.77 18.63
C GLU A 402 -5.33 2.91 17.56
N ARG A 403 -6.03 2.45 16.48
CA ARG A 403 -5.45 1.52 15.49
C ARG A 403 -5.63 1.95 14.03
N ASN A 404 -6.33 3.04 13.74
CA ASN A 404 -6.56 3.45 12.35
C ASN A 404 -5.25 3.74 11.59
N GLN A 405 -4.23 4.28 12.26
CA GLN A 405 -2.91 4.57 11.67
C GLN A 405 -1.85 3.49 11.97
N ALA A 406 -2.23 2.36 12.58
CA ALA A 406 -1.29 1.32 13.01
C ALA A 406 -0.44 0.75 11.85
N ASN A 407 -1.00 0.69 10.63
CA ASN A 407 -0.28 0.25 9.45
C ASN A 407 0.94 1.12 9.10
N ASN A 408 0.97 2.37 9.56
CA ASN A 408 2.10 3.27 9.33
C ASN A 408 3.32 2.94 10.20
N PHE A 409 3.13 2.13 11.24
CA PHE A 409 4.22 1.63 12.09
C PHE A 409 4.84 0.32 11.57
N LEU A 410 4.32 -0.26 10.50
CA LEU A 410 4.87 -1.49 9.93
C LEU A 410 6.26 -1.24 9.32
N MET A 411 7.20 -2.14 9.63
CA MET A 411 8.55 -2.21 9.05
C MET A 411 8.82 -3.68 8.69
N GLY A 412 8.13 -4.15 7.70
CA GLY A 412 7.94 -5.54 7.36
C GLY A 412 6.54 -6.02 7.72
N THR A 413 6.09 -7.08 7.07
CA THR A 413 4.81 -7.74 7.30
C THR A 413 5.00 -9.23 7.49
N ASP A 414 4.18 -9.84 8.34
CA ASP A 414 3.98 -11.27 8.28
C ASP A 414 2.99 -11.56 7.14
N ASP A 415 3.52 -11.96 5.99
CA ASP A 415 2.77 -12.15 4.75
C ASP A 415 1.71 -13.27 4.86
N LYS A 416 1.82 -14.15 5.85
CA LYS A 416 0.89 -15.26 6.06
C LYS A 416 -0.33 -14.84 6.89
N ILE A 417 -0.13 -13.96 7.86
CA ILE A 417 -1.16 -13.63 8.85
C ILE A 417 -1.77 -12.23 8.64
N TYR A 418 -1.01 -11.29 8.09
CA TYR A 418 -1.47 -9.91 7.92
C TYR A 418 -2.74 -9.76 7.06
N PRO A 419 -2.96 -10.57 5.99
CA PRO A 419 -4.22 -10.55 5.25
C PRO A 419 -5.45 -10.79 6.12
N THR A 420 -5.33 -11.63 7.16
CA THR A 420 -6.40 -11.88 8.12
C THR A 420 -6.63 -10.68 9.05
N TYR A 421 -5.57 -10.04 9.52
CA TYR A 421 -5.67 -8.82 10.34
C TYR A 421 -6.22 -7.63 9.55
N TRP A 422 -5.92 -7.55 8.26
CA TRP A 422 -6.47 -6.53 7.38
C TRP A 422 -8.00 -6.53 7.35
N GLN A 423 -8.63 -7.70 7.48
CA GLN A 423 -10.09 -7.80 7.53
C GLN A 423 -10.70 -7.03 8.73
N ALA A 424 -10.04 -6.98 9.89
CA ALA A 424 -10.49 -6.16 11.00
C ALA A 424 -10.51 -4.67 10.63
N ARG A 425 -9.53 -4.23 9.85
CA ARG A 425 -9.42 -2.83 9.43
C ARG A 425 -10.52 -2.41 8.45
N VAL A 426 -10.91 -3.28 7.54
CA VAL A 426 -11.99 -2.99 6.59
C VAL A 426 -13.38 -3.16 7.20
N ARG A 427 -13.55 -4.00 8.22
CA ARG A 427 -14.81 -4.17 8.96
C ARG A 427 -15.18 -2.98 9.89
N LYS A 428 -14.35 -1.97 10.00
CA LYS A 428 -14.71 -0.73 10.71
C LYS A 428 -15.90 0.01 10.08
N ASP A 429 -16.18 -0.24 8.81
CA ASP A 429 -17.40 0.16 8.11
C ASP A 429 -17.83 -1.01 7.23
N MET A 430 -19.04 -1.52 7.41
CA MET A 430 -19.50 -2.69 6.66
C MET A 430 -19.59 -2.44 5.16
N ARG A 431 -19.86 -1.21 4.73
CA ARG A 431 -19.86 -0.84 3.31
C ARG A 431 -18.45 -0.94 2.70
N LEU A 432 -17.43 -0.60 3.51
CA LEU A 432 -16.03 -0.74 3.16
C LEU A 432 -15.64 -2.23 3.04
N PHE A 433 -16.08 -3.03 4.03
CA PHE A 433 -15.86 -4.46 4.03
C PHE A 433 -16.55 -5.13 2.84
N ASP A 434 -17.81 -4.81 2.56
CA ASP A 434 -18.58 -5.37 1.44
C ASP A 434 -17.92 -5.06 0.10
N ALA A 435 -17.43 -3.82 -0.10
CA ALA A 435 -16.70 -3.42 -1.29
C ALA A 435 -15.40 -4.22 -1.46
N TRP A 436 -14.59 -4.28 -0.39
CA TRP A 436 -13.34 -5.02 -0.41
C TRP A 436 -13.57 -6.52 -0.62
N ASN A 437 -14.52 -7.09 0.11
CA ASN A 437 -14.88 -8.51 0.04
C ASN A 437 -15.41 -8.90 -1.34
N PHE A 438 -16.26 -8.06 -1.93
CA PHE A 438 -16.75 -8.29 -3.29
C PHE A 438 -15.60 -8.38 -4.30
N MET A 439 -14.67 -7.43 -4.28
CA MET A 439 -13.57 -7.38 -5.25
C MET A 439 -12.51 -8.46 -4.99
N ASN A 440 -12.33 -8.90 -3.75
CA ASN A 440 -11.16 -9.68 -3.37
C ASN A 440 -11.44 -11.10 -2.90
N THR A 441 -12.65 -11.39 -2.41
CA THR A 441 -13.01 -12.70 -1.87
C THR A 441 -14.11 -13.38 -2.69
N LEU A 442 -15.13 -12.61 -3.11
CA LEU A 442 -16.29 -13.17 -3.81
C LEU A 442 -16.06 -13.37 -5.31
N GLN A 443 -15.05 -12.72 -5.91
CA GLN A 443 -14.66 -13.00 -7.29
C GLN A 443 -13.83 -14.30 -7.35
N PRO A 444 -13.94 -15.08 -8.45
CA PRO A 444 -13.09 -16.25 -8.64
C PRO A 444 -11.60 -15.89 -8.52
N ALA A 445 -10.80 -16.77 -7.91
CA ALA A 445 -9.38 -16.48 -7.64
C ALA A 445 -8.57 -16.14 -8.90
N ASN A 446 -8.91 -16.76 -10.02
CA ASN A 446 -8.26 -16.53 -11.32
C ASN A 446 -8.58 -15.18 -11.98
N THR A 447 -9.47 -14.37 -11.39
CA THR A 447 -9.81 -13.03 -11.90
C THR A 447 -8.91 -11.94 -11.34
N LYS A 448 -8.20 -12.20 -10.26
CA LYS A 448 -7.17 -11.28 -9.74
C LYS A 448 -5.86 -11.53 -10.45
N ILE A 449 -5.39 -10.55 -11.20
CA ILE A 449 -4.17 -10.60 -11.99
C ILE A 449 -3.10 -9.76 -11.29
N PRO A 450 -2.19 -10.38 -10.51
CA PRO A 450 -1.14 -9.64 -9.81
C PRO A 450 -0.25 -8.89 -10.81
N ASP A 451 0.28 -7.74 -10.38
CA ASP A 451 1.28 -7.03 -11.18
C ASP A 451 2.55 -7.90 -11.30
N PRO A 452 2.92 -8.36 -12.50
CA PRO A 452 4.07 -9.25 -12.68
C PRO A 452 5.42 -8.60 -12.31
N LEU A 453 5.46 -7.26 -12.20
CA LEU A 453 6.65 -6.51 -11.77
C LEU A 453 6.65 -6.19 -10.28
N GLY A 454 5.65 -6.63 -9.52
CA GLY A 454 5.53 -6.31 -8.09
C GLY A 454 6.77 -6.68 -7.27
N TYR A 455 7.35 -7.84 -7.55
CA TYR A 455 8.59 -8.32 -6.93
C TYR A 455 9.80 -8.28 -7.89
N ALA A 456 9.75 -7.43 -8.92
CA ALA A 456 10.96 -7.17 -9.68
C ALA A 456 11.99 -6.43 -8.80
N PRO A 457 13.28 -6.79 -8.91
CA PRO A 457 14.35 -5.99 -8.32
C PRO A 457 14.37 -4.60 -8.96
N TYR A 458 15.23 -3.73 -8.47
CA TYR A 458 15.42 -2.45 -9.16
C TYR A 458 15.96 -2.69 -10.58
N LEU A 459 15.16 -2.35 -11.56
CA LEU A 459 15.47 -2.41 -12.99
C LEU A 459 15.77 -0.99 -13.48
N THR A 460 16.99 -0.73 -13.89
CA THR A 460 17.50 0.64 -14.14
C THR A 460 16.80 1.30 -15.33
N GLU A 461 16.74 0.62 -16.47
CA GLU A 461 16.11 1.14 -17.69
C GLU A 461 14.59 1.24 -17.55
N PHE A 462 13.97 0.25 -16.92
CA PHE A 462 12.54 0.29 -16.62
C PHE A 462 12.21 1.47 -15.69
N SER A 463 12.92 1.63 -14.59
CA SER A 463 12.63 2.69 -13.61
C SER A 463 12.83 4.10 -14.19
N LYS A 464 13.88 4.28 -15.01
CA LYS A 464 14.17 5.55 -15.69
C LYS A 464 13.08 5.94 -16.69
N ASN A 465 12.57 4.97 -17.44
CA ASN A 465 11.68 5.23 -18.56
C ASN A 465 10.19 5.09 -18.18
N PHE A 466 9.84 4.48 -17.03
CA PHE A 466 8.46 4.13 -16.69
C PHE A 466 7.50 5.32 -16.72
N GLN A 467 7.79 6.40 -15.98
CA GLN A 467 6.88 7.56 -15.91
C GLN A 467 6.71 8.28 -17.26
N PRO A 468 7.78 8.62 -18.00
CA PRO A 468 7.64 9.20 -19.33
C PRO A 468 6.84 8.32 -20.30
N LEU A 469 7.11 7.00 -20.31
CA LEU A 469 6.41 6.06 -21.19
C LEU A 469 4.94 5.89 -20.79
N ASN A 470 4.63 5.82 -19.49
CA ASN A 470 3.25 5.72 -19.00
C ASN A 470 2.44 6.96 -19.36
N THR A 471 2.99 8.16 -19.16
CA THR A 471 2.35 9.43 -19.56
C THR A 471 2.08 9.44 -21.06
N MET A 472 3.08 9.09 -21.87
CA MET A 472 2.96 9.04 -23.32
C MET A 472 1.87 8.07 -23.79
N VAL A 473 1.76 6.89 -23.15
CA VAL A 473 0.72 5.88 -23.45
C VAL A 473 -0.67 6.38 -23.06
N ASN A 474 -0.81 6.99 -21.89
CA ASN A 474 -2.10 7.53 -21.43
C ASN A 474 -2.59 8.67 -22.33
N ASP A 475 -1.72 9.61 -22.70
CA ASP A 475 -2.04 10.71 -23.62
C ASP A 475 -2.47 10.19 -24.99
N PHE A 476 -1.75 9.20 -25.53
CA PHE A 476 -2.08 8.62 -26.81
C PHE A 476 -3.41 7.84 -26.76
N THR A 477 -3.61 7.03 -25.69
CA THR A 477 -4.86 6.30 -25.46
C THR A 477 -6.06 7.26 -25.41
N THR A 478 -5.91 8.38 -24.69
CA THR A 478 -6.95 9.41 -24.59
C THR A 478 -7.26 10.00 -25.96
N LYS A 479 -6.26 10.32 -26.77
CA LYS A 479 -6.44 10.85 -28.14
C LYS A 479 -7.12 9.86 -29.06
N LEU A 480 -6.81 8.55 -28.96
CA LEU A 480 -7.50 7.50 -29.71
C LEU A 480 -8.97 7.41 -29.33
N ILE A 481 -9.30 7.48 -28.03
CA ILE A 481 -10.67 7.43 -27.51
C ILE A 481 -11.48 8.62 -28.06
N PHE A 482 -10.92 9.83 -28.05
CA PHE A 482 -11.55 11.04 -28.60
C PHE A 482 -11.65 11.06 -30.14
N GLY A 483 -10.88 10.21 -30.84
CA GLY A 483 -10.73 10.27 -32.29
C GLY A 483 -9.84 11.41 -32.77
N ALA A 484 -9.06 12.05 -31.88
CA ALA A 484 -8.03 13.03 -32.23
C ALA A 484 -6.81 12.38 -32.89
N GLU A 485 -6.60 11.10 -32.66
CA GLU A 485 -5.64 10.24 -33.37
C GLU A 485 -6.43 9.10 -34.06
N PRO A 486 -6.09 8.74 -35.30
CA PRO A 486 -6.72 7.61 -35.98
C PRO A 486 -6.17 6.27 -35.45
N MET A 487 -6.99 5.20 -35.49
CA MET A 487 -6.53 3.85 -35.09
C MET A 487 -5.35 3.32 -35.94
N THR A 488 -5.17 3.86 -37.14
CA THR A 488 -4.02 3.57 -38.00
C THR A 488 -2.71 4.17 -37.47
N GLY A 489 -2.76 5.12 -36.54
CA GLY A 489 -1.60 5.71 -35.88
C GLY A 489 -0.94 4.82 -34.81
N ILE A 490 -1.57 3.71 -34.44
CA ILE A 490 -1.08 2.81 -33.38
C ILE A 490 0.31 2.27 -33.70
N GLU A 491 0.56 1.80 -34.93
CA GLU A 491 1.87 1.24 -35.33
C GLU A 491 2.99 2.28 -35.24
N ALA A 492 2.74 3.50 -35.73
CA ALA A 492 3.70 4.60 -35.65
C ALA A 492 3.98 4.98 -34.19
N PHE A 493 2.93 4.99 -33.36
CA PHE A 493 3.09 5.22 -31.92
C PHE A 493 3.88 4.11 -31.21
N GLN A 494 3.64 2.85 -31.53
CA GLN A 494 4.42 1.73 -31.01
C GLN A 494 5.90 1.84 -31.37
N ALA A 495 6.23 2.25 -32.59
CA ALA A 495 7.62 2.53 -32.98
C ALA A 495 8.22 3.66 -32.16
N LYS A 496 7.47 4.76 -31.92
CA LYS A 496 7.89 5.87 -31.06
C LYS A 496 8.07 5.41 -29.60
N PHE A 497 7.15 4.61 -29.06
CA PHE A 497 7.26 4.05 -27.70
C PHE A 497 8.57 3.26 -27.55
N LYS A 498 8.86 2.38 -28.50
CA LYS A 498 10.09 1.58 -28.52
C LYS A 498 11.33 2.46 -28.49
N SER A 499 11.45 3.43 -29.43
CA SER A 499 12.60 4.33 -29.53
C SER A 499 12.75 5.31 -28.35
N SER A 500 11.67 5.59 -27.60
CA SER A 500 11.68 6.48 -26.42
C SER A 500 12.10 5.78 -25.13
N GLY A 501 12.74 4.62 -25.19
CA GLY A 501 13.18 3.85 -24.02
C GLY A 501 12.35 2.57 -23.79
N GLY A 502 11.31 2.34 -24.60
CA GLY A 502 10.47 1.15 -24.51
C GLY A 502 11.25 -0.13 -24.79
N ASP A 503 12.12 -0.16 -25.81
CA ASP A 503 12.93 -1.33 -26.12
C ASP A 503 13.95 -1.65 -25.02
N ALA A 504 14.60 -0.63 -24.44
CA ALA A 504 15.54 -0.83 -23.33
C ALA A 504 14.83 -1.41 -22.11
N SER A 505 13.67 -0.84 -21.74
CA SER A 505 12.83 -1.35 -20.65
C SER A 505 12.31 -2.76 -20.94
N TYR A 506 11.86 -3.05 -22.17
CA TYR A 506 11.37 -4.35 -22.58
C TYR A 506 12.47 -5.42 -22.46
N LYS A 507 13.68 -5.12 -22.92
CA LYS A 507 14.82 -6.04 -22.82
C LYS A 507 15.14 -6.34 -21.35
N GLU A 508 15.36 -5.31 -20.53
CA GLU A 508 15.73 -5.47 -19.12
C GLU A 508 14.68 -6.24 -18.32
N VAL A 509 13.41 -5.90 -18.49
CA VAL A 509 12.28 -6.58 -17.84
C VAL A 509 12.25 -8.07 -18.22
N ASN A 510 12.43 -8.41 -19.49
CA ASN A 510 12.35 -9.80 -19.94
C ASN A 510 13.61 -10.61 -19.64
N ASP A 511 14.78 -9.99 -19.58
CA ASP A 511 16.00 -10.63 -19.08
C ASP A 511 15.82 -11.07 -17.61
N TRP A 512 15.28 -10.19 -16.77
CA TRP A 512 14.92 -10.54 -15.39
C TRP A 512 13.82 -11.60 -15.32
N TYR A 513 12.71 -11.42 -16.07
CA TYR A 513 11.55 -12.31 -16.00
C TYR A 513 11.87 -13.75 -16.40
N ALA A 514 12.78 -13.94 -17.35
CA ALA A 514 13.29 -15.25 -17.73
C ALA A 514 14.03 -15.98 -16.58
N THR A 515 14.60 -15.24 -15.63
CA THR A 515 15.27 -15.80 -14.45
C THR A 515 14.29 -16.03 -13.31
N ALA A 516 13.29 -15.18 -13.15
CA ALA A 516 12.29 -15.24 -12.06
C ALA A 516 11.28 -16.40 -12.21
N LYS A 517 11.12 -16.95 -13.42
CA LYS A 517 10.25 -18.11 -13.70
C LYS A 517 10.90 -19.48 -13.42
N LYS A 518 12.20 -19.51 -13.16
CA LYS A 518 12.94 -20.74 -12.83
C LYS A 518 12.90 -21.02 -11.33
#